data_448a5a7e9d707e74e510994f221a019f
#
_entry.id   448a5a7e9d707e74e510994f221a019f
#
_cell.length_a   1.000
_cell.length_b   1.000
_cell.length_c   1.000
_cell.angle_alpha   90.00
_cell.angle_beta   90.00
_cell.angle_gamma   90.00
#
_symmetry.space_group_name_H-M   'P 1'
#
loop_
_entity.id
_entity.type
_entity.pdbx_description
1 polymer ?
#
loop_
_entity_poly.entity_id
_entity_poly.type
_entity_poly.pdbx_seq_one_letter_code
_entity_poly.pdbx_strand_id
1 'polypeptide(L)'
;MNNIVIGIEGLVGAGKTSICRRLIKIIPNTVLLNGGNLYRAIVYAMMKNGKKIEQLKDEAKNIDIKKIMDFFNIELKIENNETNIYIDGEVAKEEELQSKDASMAVSVVGGIADNTALFEFARNLINSLKKTYNVVISGRDIMQIYPDLDYHFLITASIDERVKRKCIQYKGKVKEEEVRENIIKRDELQEKA
;
A
#
# COMPACT_ATOMS: atom_id res chain seq x y z
N MET A 1 -13.14 26.36 -2.37
CA MET A 1 -13.39 25.05 -3.04
C MET A 1 -13.09 23.97 -2.03
N ASN A 2 -13.91 22.93 -1.98
CA ASN A 2 -13.60 21.78 -1.11
C ASN A 2 -12.53 20.93 -1.79
N ASN A 3 -11.53 20.48 -1.03
CA ASN A 3 -10.55 19.51 -1.52
C ASN A 3 -11.23 18.17 -1.82
N ILE A 4 -10.78 17.46 -2.85
CA ILE A 4 -11.35 16.20 -3.33
C ILE A 4 -10.49 15.00 -2.93
N VAL A 5 -11.11 13.82 -2.88
CA VAL A 5 -10.44 12.53 -2.68
C VAL A 5 -10.66 11.64 -3.90
N ILE A 6 -9.58 11.19 -4.51
CA ILE A 6 -9.56 10.33 -5.69
C ILE A 6 -8.99 8.96 -5.31
N GLY A 7 -9.78 7.92 -5.45
CA GLY A 7 -9.37 6.53 -5.25
C GLY A 7 -8.86 5.88 -6.54
N ILE A 8 -7.66 5.31 -6.51
CA ILE A 8 -7.06 4.54 -7.61
C ILE A 8 -6.83 3.11 -7.15
N GLU A 9 -7.70 2.22 -7.58
CA GLU A 9 -7.71 0.82 -7.21
C GLU A 9 -7.24 -0.08 -8.35
N GLY A 10 -6.85 -1.30 -8.06
CA GLY A 10 -6.47 -2.30 -9.07
C GLY A 10 -5.45 -3.31 -8.60
N LEU A 11 -5.29 -4.36 -9.37
CA LEU A 11 -4.42 -5.49 -9.09
C LEU A 11 -2.92 -5.14 -9.11
N VAL A 12 -2.11 -6.05 -8.64
CA VAL A 12 -0.63 -5.91 -8.64
C VAL A 12 -0.10 -5.76 -10.05
N GLY A 13 0.77 -4.79 -10.28
CA GLY A 13 1.36 -4.54 -11.60
C GLY A 13 0.46 -3.82 -12.60
N ALA A 14 -0.78 -3.44 -12.23
CA ALA A 14 -1.70 -2.74 -13.13
C ALA A 14 -1.25 -1.31 -13.50
N GLY A 15 -0.34 -0.68 -12.72
CA GLY A 15 0.18 0.65 -13.04
C GLY A 15 -0.37 1.78 -12.17
N LYS A 16 -1.03 1.46 -11.05
CA LYS A 16 -1.62 2.47 -10.14
C LYS A 16 -0.67 3.61 -9.79
N THR A 17 0.51 3.30 -9.28
CA THR A 17 1.50 4.31 -8.84
C THR A 17 1.87 5.28 -9.96
N SER A 18 2.04 4.79 -11.18
CA SER A 18 2.38 5.62 -12.34
C SER A 18 1.26 6.60 -12.68
N ILE A 19 0.00 6.16 -12.59
CA ILE A 19 -1.18 7.01 -12.81
C ILE A 19 -1.29 8.05 -11.69
N CYS A 20 -1.17 7.63 -10.43
CA CYS A 20 -1.22 8.54 -9.29
C CYS A 20 -0.15 9.64 -9.38
N ARG A 21 1.09 9.28 -9.74
CA ARG A 21 2.18 10.25 -9.92
C ARG A 21 1.95 11.22 -11.09
N ARG A 22 1.17 10.82 -12.09
CA ARG A 22 0.71 11.76 -13.14
C ARG A 22 -0.38 12.68 -12.63
N LEU A 23 -1.35 12.16 -11.87
CA LEU A 23 -2.44 12.96 -11.31
C LEU A 23 -1.93 14.07 -10.39
N ILE A 24 -1.00 13.79 -9.47
CA ILE A 24 -0.45 14.80 -8.57
C ILE A 24 0.37 15.89 -9.28
N LYS A 25 0.79 15.65 -10.54
CA LYS A 25 1.47 16.67 -11.36
C LYS A 25 0.50 17.58 -12.09
N ILE A 26 -0.70 17.11 -12.41
CA ILE A 26 -1.68 17.87 -13.22
C ILE A 26 -2.79 18.48 -12.38
N ILE A 27 -3.09 17.92 -11.19
CA ILE A 27 -4.08 18.47 -10.28
C ILE A 27 -3.34 19.30 -9.22
N PRO A 28 -3.59 20.63 -9.17
CA PRO A 28 -2.92 21.50 -8.20
C PRO A 28 -3.21 21.09 -6.76
N ASN A 29 -2.28 21.40 -5.85
CA ASN A 29 -2.42 21.17 -4.42
C ASN A 29 -2.85 19.74 -4.05
N THR A 30 -2.23 18.75 -4.69
CA THR A 30 -2.60 17.34 -4.54
C THR A 30 -1.46 16.53 -3.90
N VAL A 31 -1.81 15.66 -2.97
CA VAL A 31 -0.89 14.72 -2.32
C VAL A 31 -1.28 13.28 -2.62
N LEU A 32 -0.28 12.43 -2.85
CA LEU A 32 -0.45 10.97 -3.01
C LEU A 32 -0.28 10.27 -1.67
N LEU A 33 -1.32 9.53 -1.25
CA LEU A 33 -1.27 8.55 -0.17
C LEU A 33 -1.22 7.14 -0.76
N ASN A 34 -0.09 6.46 -0.61
CA ASN A 34 0.03 5.05 -0.99
C ASN A 34 -0.35 4.14 0.19
N GLY A 35 -1.63 3.79 0.29
CA GLY A 35 -2.15 2.94 1.36
C GLY A 35 -1.49 1.57 1.43
N GLY A 36 -1.15 0.99 0.28
CA GLY A 36 -0.41 -0.28 0.24
C GLY A 36 0.99 -0.19 0.82
N ASN A 37 1.67 0.95 0.72
CA ASN A 37 2.99 1.13 1.33
C ASN A 37 2.89 1.32 2.84
N LEU A 38 1.86 1.98 3.34
CA LEU A 38 1.64 2.08 4.79
C LEU A 38 1.51 0.69 5.43
N TYR A 39 0.68 -0.17 4.86
CA TYR A 39 0.51 -1.54 5.34
C TYR A 39 1.82 -2.35 5.27
N ARG A 40 2.56 -2.20 4.16
CA ARG A 40 3.86 -2.85 4.00
C ARG A 40 4.90 -2.38 5.00
N ALA A 41 4.90 -1.10 5.33
CA ALA A 41 5.85 -0.56 6.31
C ALA A 41 5.63 -1.17 7.71
N ILE A 42 4.37 -1.31 8.12
CA ILE A 42 4.02 -1.96 9.39
C ILE A 42 4.53 -3.41 9.41
N VAL A 43 4.21 -4.19 8.37
CA VAL A 43 4.65 -5.60 8.27
C VAL A 43 6.16 -5.70 8.16
N TYR A 44 6.80 -4.82 7.40
CA TYR A 44 8.26 -4.78 7.23
C TYR A 44 8.97 -4.45 8.55
N ALA A 45 8.48 -3.46 9.30
CA ALA A 45 9.04 -3.12 10.61
C ALA A 45 8.96 -4.30 11.58
N MET A 46 7.86 -5.04 11.59
CA MET A 46 7.71 -6.25 12.40
C MET A 46 8.71 -7.34 11.98
N MET A 47 8.90 -7.57 10.69
CA MET A 47 9.88 -8.54 10.15
C MET A 47 11.32 -8.15 10.48
N LYS A 48 11.67 -6.87 10.32
CA LYS A 48 13.03 -6.35 10.63
C LYS A 48 13.42 -6.59 12.09
N ASN A 49 12.42 -6.66 12.98
CA ASN A 49 12.59 -6.98 14.39
C ASN A 49 12.55 -8.50 14.70
N GLY A 50 12.77 -9.35 13.71
CA GLY A 50 12.96 -10.79 13.85
C GLY A 50 11.68 -11.60 13.96
N LYS A 51 10.50 -11.01 13.74
CA LYS A 51 9.25 -11.78 13.74
C LYS A 51 9.12 -12.61 12.47
N LYS A 52 8.84 -13.89 12.62
CA LYS A 52 8.55 -14.79 11.50
C LYS A 52 7.12 -14.59 11.01
N ILE A 53 6.87 -14.95 9.74
CA ILE A 53 5.54 -14.83 9.10
C ILE A 53 4.44 -15.55 9.89
N GLU A 54 4.76 -16.70 10.49
CA GLU A 54 3.84 -17.47 11.35
C GLU A 54 3.42 -16.68 12.60
N GLN A 55 4.36 -15.99 13.24
CA GLN A 55 4.08 -15.14 14.41
C GLN A 55 3.27 -13.90 14.04
N LEU A 56 3.51 -13.36 12.83
CA LEU A 56 2.71 -12.25 12.30
C LEU A 56 1.24 -12.63 12.10
N LYS A 57 0.95 -13.89 11.74
CA LYS A 57 -0.42 -14.40 11.61
C LYS A 57 -1.22 -14.35 12.89
N ASP A 58 -0.59 -14.75 14.00
CA ASP A 58 -1.25 -14.80 15.30
C ASP A 58 -1.49 -13.40 15.88
N GLU A 59 -0.54 -12.49 15.64
CA GLU A 59 -0.64 -11.09 16.07
C GLU A 59 -1.56 -10.25 15.19
N ALA A 60 -1.72 -10.60 13.91
CA ALA A 60 -2.54 -9.87 12.94
C ALA A 60 -4.01 -9.73 13.36
N LYS A 61 -4.52 -10.68 14.17
CA LYS A 61 -5.91 -10.66 14.66
C LYS A 61 -6.19 -9.55 15.68
N ASN A 62 -5.16 -9.00 16.31
CA ASN A 62 -5.28 -8.01 17.39
C ASN A 62 -4.25 -6.87 17.23
N ILE A 63 -4.01 -6.42 16.01
CA ILE A 63 -3.03 -5.36 15.73
C ILE A 63 -3.54 -4.01 16.27
N ASP A 64 -2.91 -3.53 17.31
CA ASP A 64 -3.00 -2.11 17.71
C ASP A 64 -1.99 -1.31 16.87
N ILE A 65 -2.48 -0.73 15.77
CA ILE A 65 -1.66 0.00 14.80
C ILE A 65 -0.93 1.15 15.45
N LYS A 66 -1.57 1.86 16.38
CA LYS A 66 -0.95 2.98 17.06
C LYS A 66 0.26 2.52 17.89
N LYS A 67 0.09 1.46 18.68
CA LYS A 67 1.22 0.88 19.44
C LYS A 67 2.35 0.40 18.55
N ILE A 68 2.03 -0.19 17.39
CA ILE A 68 3.04 -0.63 16.42
C ILE A 68 3.77 0.57 15.83
N MET A 69 3.07 1.62 15.43
CA MET A 69 3.69 2.83 14.89
C MET A 69 4.58 3.51 15.93
N ASP A 70 4.11 3.62 17.17
CA ASP A 70 4.89 4.20 18.27
C ASP A 70 6.11 3.33 18.59
N PHE A 71 5.96 2.01 18.67
CA PHE A 71 7.05 1.08 19.00
C PHE A 71 8.16 1.05 17.95
N PHE A 72 7.81 1.12 16.65
CA PHE A 72 8.77 1.15 15.54
C PHE A 72 9.07 2.57 15.05
N ASN A 73 8.63 3.59 15.77
CA ASN A 73 8.80 4.98 15.39
C ASN A 73 8.47 5.23 13.90
N ILE A 74 7.26 4.77 13.50
CA ILE A 74 6.79 4.94 12.11
C ILE A 74 6.17 6.31 11.95
N GLU A 75 6.78 7.15 11.12
CA GLU A 75 6.31 8.49 10.80
C GLU A 75 5.91 8.61 9.33
N LEU A 76 4.93 9.48 9.06
CA LEU A 76 4.52 9.85 7.71
C LEU A 76 4.91 11.31 7.45
N LYS A 77 5.67 11.56 6.39
CA LYS A 77 6.05 12.93 5.96
C LYS A 77 5.63 13.15 4.51
N ILE A 78 5.17 14.37 4.21
CA ILE A 78 4.84 14.77 2.84
C ILE A 78 6.10 15.38 2.21
N GLU A 79 6.59 14.76 1.15
CA GLU A 79 7.73 15.22 0.37
C GLU A 79 7.43 15.03 -1.12
N ASN A 80 7.67 16.04 -1.92
CA ASN A 80 7.39 16.04 -3.36
C ASN A 80 5.95 15.62 -3.71
N ASN A 81 4.98 16.05 -2.91
CA ASN A 81 3.57 15.71 -3.03
C ASN A 81 3.24 14.21 -2.86
N GLU A 82 4.14 13.43 -2.28
CA GLU A 82 3.91 12.04 -1.89
C GLU A 82 4.08 11.88 -0.38
N THR A 83 3.30 10.96 0.22
CA THR A 83 3.51 10.57 1.61
C THR A 83 4.64 9.54 1.66
N ASN A 84 5.75 9.92 2.28
CA ASN A 84 6.87 9.04 2.57
C ASN A 84 6.76 8.47 3.98
N ILE A 85 7.20 7.24 4.15
CA ILE A 85 7.16 6.54 5.42
C ILE A 85 8.58 6.45 5.97
N TYR A 86 8.74 6.81 7.22
CA TYR A 86 9.98 6.72 7.97
C TYR A 86 9.83 5.65 9.05
N ILE A 87 10.85 4.82 9.25
CA ILE A 87 10.95 3.81 10.29
C ILE A 87 12.27 4.08 11.03
N ASP A 88 12.19 4.34 12.33
CA ASP A 88 13.34 4.74 13.15
C ASP A 88 14.14 5.93 12.57
N GLY A 89 13.43 6.88 11.98
CA GLY A 89 14.02 8.08 11.36
C GLY A 89 14.60 7.88 9.97
N GLU A 90 14.62 6.67 9.43
CA GLU A 90 15.08 6.35 8.08
C GLU A 90 13.91 6.18 7.11
N VAL A 91 14.02 6.74 5.90
CA VAL A 91 13.00 6.56 4.88
C VAL A 91 12.91 5.09 4.45
N ALA A 92 11.72 4.51 4.56
CA ALA A 92 11.45 3.17 4.07
C ALA A 92 11.41 3.18 2.53
N LYS A 93 12.43 2.63 1.90
CA LYS A 93 12.57 2.65 0.44
C LYS A 93 11.49 1.79 -0.22
N GLU A 94 10.92 2.27 -1.32
CA GLU A 94 9.91 1.53 -2.07
C GLU A 94 10.40 0.14 -2.51
N GLU A 95 11.69 -0.02 -2.83
CA GLU A 95 12.30 -1.30 -3.19
C GLU A 95 12.25 -2.31 -2.02
N GLU A 96 12.47 -1.85 -0.79
CA GLU A 96 12.41 -2.68 0.43
C GLU A 96 10.97 -3.08 0.76
N LEU A 97 10.06 -2.10 0.75
CA LEU A 97 8.64 -2.33 0.99
C LEU A 97 7.97 -3.22 -0.06
N GLN A 98 8.50 -3.23 -1.28
CA GLN A 98 8.01 -4.05 -2.40
C GLN A 98 8.87 -5.27 -2.69
N SER A 99 9.83 -5.60 -1.82
CA SER A 99 10.62 -6.83 -1.91
C SER A 99 9.71 -8.07 -1.94
N LYS A 100 10.24 -9.18 -2.44
CA LYS A 100 9.51 -10.46 -2.48
C LYS A 100 9.03 -10.86 -1.08
N ASP A 101 9.91 -10.80 -0.09
CA ASP A 101 9.62 -11.23 1.28
C ASP A 101 8.57 -10.34 1.95
N ALA A 102 8.71 -9.02 1.86
CA ALA A 102 7.72 -8.08 2.35
C ALA A 102 6.36 -8.26 1.64
N SER A 103 6.37 -8.49 0.33
CA SER A 103 5.16 -8.74 -0.46
C SER A 103 4.46 -10.04 -0.08
N MET A 104 5.22 -11.11 0.21
CA MET A 104 4.69 -12.38 0.71
C MET A 104 4.07 -12.22 2.10
N ALA A 105 4.80 -11.60 3.03
CA ALA A 105 4.32 -11.36 4.39
C ALA A 105 3.02 -10.55 4.41
N VAL A 106 2.95 -9.48 3.62
CA VAL A 106 1.74 -8.66 3.47
C VAL A 106 0.56 -9.46 2.93
N SER A 107 0.78 -10.35 1.97
CA SER A 107 -0.31 -11.17 1.40
C SER A 107 -0.84 -12.18 2.42
N VAL A 108 0.04 -12.71 3.25
CA VAL A 108 -0.35 -13.65 4.32
C VAL A 108 -1.06 -12.95 5.47
N VAL A 109 -0.52 -11.82 5.92
CA VAL A 109 -1.09 -11.05 7.04
C VAL A 109 -2.42 -10.41 6.63
N GLY A 110 -2.49 -9.84 5.42
CA GLY A 110 -3.70 -9.16 4.92
C GLY A 110 -4.92 -10.05 4.75
N GLY A 111 -4.73 -11.34 4.48
CA GLY A 111 -5.84 -12.29 4.35
C GLY A 111 -6.36 -12.84 5.70
N ILE A 112 -5.74 -12.48 6.83
CA ILE A 112 -6.07 -13.03 8.15
C ILE A 112 -6.40 -11.91 9.14
N ALA A 113 -5.85 -10.73 8.93
CA ALA A 113 -5.98 -9.61 9.85
C ALA A 113 -7.40 -9.03 9.83
N ASP A 114 -7.91 -8.70 11.02
CA ASP A 114 -8.97 -7.70 11.12
C ASP A 114 -8.37 -6.32 10.76
N ASN A 115 -8.64 -5.89 9.54
CA ASN A 115 -8.11 -4.64 9.01
C ASN A 115 -8.87 -3.38 9.48
N THR A 116 -9.87 -3.54 10.36
CA THR A 116 -10.75 -2.44 10.80
C THR A 116 -9.95 -1.28 11.39
N ALA A 117 -9.02 -1.55 12.29
CA ALA A 117 -8.19 -0.52 12.92
C ALA A 117 -7.26 0.18 11.91
N LEU A 118 -6.73 -0.56 10.92
CA LEU A 118 -5.92 -0.01 9.84
C LEU A 118 -6.75 0.88 8.91
N PHE A 119 -7.96 0.46 8.58
CA PHE A 119 -8.87 1.24 7.74
C PHE A 119 -9.31 2.53 8.44
N GLU A 120 -9.60 2.46 9.73
CA GLU A 120 -9.91 3.64 10.55
C GLU A 120 -8.73 4.62 10.60
N PHE A 121 -7.52 4.11 10.85
CA PHE A 121 -6.31 4.93 10.80
C PHE A 121 -6.12 5.60 9.44
N ALA A 122 -6.23 4.84 8.35
CA ALA A 122 -6.11 5.38 6.99
C ALA A 122 -7.19 6.44 6.69
N ARG A 123 -8.43 6.20 7.12
CA ARG A 123 -9.54 7.16 6.99
C ARG A 123 -9.26 8.47 7.74
N ASN A 124 -8.78 8.38 8.96
CA ASN A 124 -8.43 9.56 9.77
C ASN A 124 -7.28 10.34 9.13
N LEU A 125 -6.29 9.66 8.57
CA LEU A 125 -5.20 10.27 7.83
C LEU A 125 -5.71 11.00 6.57
N ILE A 126 -6.57 10.37 5.77
CA ILE A 126 -7.18 10.99 4.58
C ILE A 126 -7.96 12.25 4.98
N ASN A 127 -8.77 12.17 6.03
CA ASN A 127 -9.54 13.33 6.54
C ASN A 127 -8.62 14.46 7.00
N SER A 128 -7.50 14.14 7.60
CA SER A 128 -6.49 15.14 8.00
C SER A 128 -5.84 15.80 6.78
N LEU A 129 -5.41 15.02 5.80
CA LEU A 129 -4.82 15.50 4.55
C LEU A 129 -5.80 16.34 3.73
N LYS A 130 -7.07 15.92 3.65
CA LYS A 130 -8.15 16.62 2.92
C LYS A 130 -8.40 18.04 3.43
N LYS A 131 -8.04 18.38 4.66
CA LYS A 131 -8.16 19.74 5.18
C LYS A 131 -7.28 20.74 4.41
N THR A 132 -6.16 20.28 3.86
CA THR A 132 -5.17 21.13 3.20
C THR A 132 -4.98 20.82 1.72
N TYR A 133 -5.12 19.54 1.33
CA TYR A 133 -4.77 19.04 0.00
C TYR A 133 -5.94 18.31 -0.65
N ASN A 134 -5.95 18.25 -1.98
CA ASN A 134 -6.59 17.17 -2.70
C ASN A 134 -5.81 15.88 -2.40
N VAL A 135 -6.49 14.75 -2.25
CA VAL A 135 -5.86 13.48 -1.90
C VAL A 135 -6.07 12.48 -3.02
N VAL A 136 -4.99 11.92 -3.56
CA VAL A 136 -5.02 10.73 -4.39
C VAL A 136 -4.61 9.56 -3.52
N ILE A 137 -5.51 8.61 -3.30
CA ILE A 137 -5.20 7.38 -2.57
C ILE A 137 -5.03 6.21 -3.55
N SER A 138 -3.94 5.46 -3.41
CA SER A 138 -3.65 4.25 -4.18
C SER A 138 -3.63 3.04 -3.28
N GLY A 139 -4.39 1.99 -3.63
CA GLY A 139 -4.43 0.79 -2.80
C GLY A 139 -5.36 -0.28 -3.32
N ARG A 140 -5.84 -1.07 -2.37
CA ARG A 140 -6.93 -2.04 -2.48
C ARG A 140 -7.99 -1.67 -1.44
N ASP A 141 -9.18 -2.18 -1.61
CA ASP A 141 -10.28 -2.00 -0.65
C ASP A 141 -10.55 -0.53 -0.31
N ILE A 142 -10.27 0.36 -1.28
CA ILE A 142 -10.31 1.82 -1.06
C ILE A 142 -11.72 2.26 -0.68
N MET A 143 -12.74 1.65 -1.26
CA MET A 143 -14.14 1.94 -0.92
C MET A 143 -14.49 1.54 0.52
N GLN A 144 -13.84 0.49 1.07
CA GLN A 144 -14.02 0.11 2.47
C GLN A 144 -13.27 1.06 3.40
N ILE A 145 -12.09 1.52 2.97
CA ILE A 145 -11.27 2.49 3.72
C ILE A 145 -11.95 3.85 3.74
N TYR A 146 -12.36 4.36 2.58
CA TYR A 146 -12.91 5.71 2.43
C TYR A 146 -14.09 5.69 1.44
N PRO A 147 -15.32 5.42 1.90
CA PRO A 147 -16.51 5.35 1.03
C PRO A 147 -16.90 6.69 0.40
N ASP A 148 -16.51 7.82 1.01
CA ASP A 148 -16.85 9.17 0.54
C ASP A 148 -15.86 9.72 -0.49
N LEU A 149 -15.45 8.87 -1.45
CA LEU A 149 -14.60 9.28 -2.58
C LEU A 149 -15.37 10.21 -3.52
N ASP A 150 -14.74 11.30 -3.96
CA ASP A 150 -15.26 12.14 -5.03
C ASP A 150 -15.12 11.45 -6.40
N TYR A 151 -14.06 10.66 -6.60
CA TYR A 151 -13.83 9.85 -7.79
C TYR A 151 -13.18 8.52 -7.42
N HIS A 152 -13.61 7.44 -8.07
CA HIS A 152 -13.06 6.10 -7.92
C HIS A 152 -12.74 5.49 -9.28
N PHE A 153 -11.49 5.06 -9.48
CA PHE A 153 -11.02 4.45 -10.73
C PHE A 153 -10.41 3.08 -10.46
N LEU A 154 -10.88 2.09 -11.21
CA LEU A 154 -10.30 0.75 -11.24
C LEU A 154 -9.33 0.65 -12.42
N ILE A 155 -8.04 0.44 -12.12
CA ILE A 155 -7.00 0.28 -13.14
C ILE A 155 -6.76 -1.20 -13.40
N THR A 156 -6.93 -1.61 -14.65
CA THR A 156 -6.75 -2.99 -15.10
C THR A 156 -5.60 -3.10 -16.10
N ALA A 157 -4.99 -4.29 -16.14
CA ALA A 157 -4.05 -4.70 -17.17
C ALA A 157 -4.05 -6.23 -17.29
N SER A 158 -3.73 -6.77 -18.46
CA SER A 158 -3.61 -8.21 -18.66
C SER A 158 -2.53 -8.80 -17.75
N ILE A 159 -2.64 -10.09 -17.44
CA ILE A 159 -1.64 -10.78 -16.63
C ILE A 159 -0.25 -10.66 -17.24
N ASP A 160 -0.11 -10.80 -18.56
CA ASP A 160 1.17 -10.72 -19.26
C ASP A 160 1.82 -9.35 -19.13
N GLU A 161 1.04 -8.28 -19.27
CA GLU A 161 1.54 -6.92 -19.08
C GLU A 161 1.96 -6.66 -17.62
N ARG A 162 1.22 -7.19 -16.66
CA ARG A 162 1.55 -7.06 -15.24
C ARG A 162 2.81 -7.83 -14.87
N VAL A 163 2.99 -9.04 -15.42
CA VAL A 163 4.21 -9.84 -15.27
C VAL A 163 5.41 -9.11 -15.85
N LYS A 164 5.31 -8.64 -17.09
CA LYS A 164 6.36 -7.85 -17.74
C LYS A 164 6.82 -6.65 -16.92
N ARG A 165 5.88 -5.85 -16.42
CA ARG A 165 6.17 -4.69 -15.56
C ARG A 165 6.88 -5.10 -14.27
N LYS A 166 6.47 -6.20 -13.65
CA LYS A 166 7.10 -6.70 -12.42
C LYS A 166 8.50 -7.26 -12.67
N CYS A 167 8.74 -7.97 -13.77
CA CYS A 167 10.09 -8.43 -14.16
C CYS A 167 11.04 -7.24 -14.34
N ILE A 168 10.60 -6.16 -14.98
CA ILE A 168 11.37 -4.92 -15.11
C ILE A 168 11.66 -4.32 -13.72
N GLN A 169 10.66 -4.25 -12.83
CA GLN A 169 10.83 -3.73 -11.47
C GLN A 169 11.84 -4.55 -10.65
N TYR A 170 11.84 -5.87 -10.81
CA TYR A 170 12.79 -6.76 -10.14
C TYR A 170 14.17 -6.78 -10.82
N LYS A 171 14.38 -6.01 -11.90
CA LYS A 171 15.68 -5.91 -12.60
C LYS A 171 16.25 -7.27 -13.01
N GLY A 172 15.39 -8.21 -13.39
CA GLY A 172 15.78 -9.57 -13.78
C GLY A 172 16.26 -10.50 -12.66
N LYS A 173 16.11 -10.10 -11.39
CA LYS A 173 16.53 -10.90 -10.22
C LYS A 173 15.59 -12.08 -9.93
N VAL A 174 14.42 -12.13 -10.55
CA VAL A 174 13.38 -13.14 -10.34
C VAL A 174 12.97 -13.68 -11.70
N LYS A 175 12.79 -15.00 -11.83
CA LYS A 175 12.35 -15.63 -13.07
C LYS A 175 10.91 -15.24 -13.41
N GLU A 176 10.58 -15.13 -14.69
CA GLU A 176 9.26 -14.72 -15.16
C GLU A 176 8.15 -15.64 -14.66
N GLU A 177 8.37 -16.96 -14.68
CA GLU A 177 7.42 -17.96 -14.20
C GLU A 177 7.08 -17.72 -12.72
N GLU A 178 8.10 -17.48 -11.91
CA GLU A 178 7.93 -17.21 -10.48
C GLU A 178 7.18 -15.87 -10.22
N VAL A 179 7.42 -14.86 -11.05
CA VAL A 179 6.68 -13.61 -11.00
C VAL A 179 5.21 -13.83 -11.34
N ARG A 180 4.94 -14.63 -12.39
CA ARG A 180 3.58 -14.95 -12.82
C ARG A 180 2.80 -15.71 -11.75
N GLU A 181 3.36 -16.77 -11.20
CA GLU A 181 2.76 -17.54 -10.11
C GLU A 181 2.45 -16.66 -8.89
N ASN A 182 3.38 -15.77 -8.55
CA ASN A 182 3.21 -14.85 -7.42
C ASN A 182 2.06 -13.86 -7.65
N ILE A 183 1.91 -13.35 -8.87
CA ILE A 183 0.81 -12.46 -9.24
C ILE A 183 -0.51 -13.19 -9.17
N ILE A 184 -0.61 -14.37 -9.77
CA ILE A 184 -1.83 -15.19 -9.76
C ILE A 184 -2.27 -15.52 -8.33
N LYS A 185 -1.35 -16.04 -7.52
CA LYS A 185 -1.64 -16.35 -6.10
C LYS A 185 -2.14 -15.14 -5.31
N ARG A 186 -1.63 -13.95 -5.59
CA ARG A 186 -2.07 -12.71 -4.93
C ARG A 186 -3.43 -12.22 -5.41
N ASP A 187 -3.75 -12.45 -6.67
CA ASP A 187 -5.07 -12.15 -7.22
C ASP A 187 -6.13 -13.10 -6.59
N GLU A 188 -5.84 -14.39 -6.51
CA GLU A 188 -6.72 -15.38 -5.85
C GLU A 188 -6.97 -15.07 -4.36
N LEU A 189 -5.96 -14.58 -3.64
CA LEU A 189 -6.11 -14.16 -2.25
C LEU A 189 -6.96 -12.90 -2.12
N GLN A 190 -6.96 -12.04 -3.13
CA GLN A 190 -7.77 -10.83 -3.14
C GLN A 190 -9.23 -11.10 -3.49
N GLU A 191 -9.51 -12.09 -4.36
CA GLU A 191 -10.88 -12.47 -4.71
C GLU A 191 -11.62 -13.17 -3.56
N LYS A 192 -10.90 -13.68 -2.57
CA LYS A 192 -11.44 -14.38 -1.39
C LYS A 192 -11.63 -13.50 -0.16
N ALA A 193 -11.15 -12.27 -0.21
CA ALA A 193 -11.24 -11.29 0.87
C ALA A 193 -12.42 -10.33 0.66
#